data_6909aa0619ea62d2122d40521c1d8a78
#
_entry.id   6909aa0619ea62d2122d40521c1d8a78
#
_cell.length_a   1.000
_cell.length_b   1.000
_cell.length_c   1.000
_cell.angle_alpha   90.00
_cell.angle_beta   90.00
_cell.angle_gamma   90.00
#
_symmetry.space_group_name_H-M   'P 1'
#
loop_
_entity.id
_entity.type
_entity.pdbx_description
1 polymer ?
#
loop_
_entity_poly.entity_id
_entity_poly.type
_entity_poly.pdbx_seq_one_letter_code
_entity_poly.pdbx_strand_id
1 'polypeptide(L)'
;MPKIIIHTNIKDADISTDFEEKVALKVSETINYPLELIHVSVTCGDRMIHNGSRAPMAFVDIDTANKFSEDANPGYTVKFQEFFTKALNIPASRLILHYHATKGSDYGVSRQPPEYKHAEYYV
;
A
#
# COMPACT_ATOMS: atom_id res chain seq x y z
N MET A 1 7.80 -3.58 -8.99
CA MET A 1 8.24 -3.13 -7.65
C MET A 1 7.11 -2.38 -6.96
N PRO A 2 6.35 -3.01 -6.08
CA PRO A 2 5.26 -2.33 -5.41
C PRO A 2 5.76 -1.26 -4.43
N LYS A 3 5.14 -0.10 -4.50
CA LYS A 3 5.42 1.02 -3.60
C LYS A 3 4.10 1.43 -2.95
N ILE A 4 4.04 1.31 -1.63
CA ILE A 4 2.85 1.63 -0.88
C ILE A 4 3.12 2.88 -0.05
N ILE A 5 2.35 3.93 -0.30
CA ILE A 5 2.44 5.19 0.41
C ILE A 5 1.15 5.39 1.19
N ILE A 6 1.27 5.51 2.51
CA ILE A 6 0.13 5.66 3.41
C ILE A 6 0.23 7.00 4.11
N HIS A 7 -0.86 7.78 4.02
CA HIS A 7 -1.03 9.01 4.77
C HIS A 7 -2.23 8.85 5.71
N THR A 8 -2.04 9.17 6.98
CA THR A 8 -3.11 9.11 7.97
C THR A 8 -3.01 10.26 8.96
N ASN A 9 -4.16 10.69 9.48
CA ASN A 9 -4.20 11.67 10.56
C ASN A 9 -4.08 11.01 11.95
N ILE A 10 -4.00 9.68 12.00
CA ILE A 10 -3.74 8.96 13.24
C ILE A 10 -2.32 9.25 13.69
N LYS A 11 -2.13 9.46 15.01
CA LYS A 11 -0.81 9.72 15.57
C LYS A 11 0.07 8.48 15.53
N ASP A 12 1.37 8.67 15.38
CA ASP A 12 2.33 7.58 15.36
C ASP A 12 2.22 6.67 16.60
N ALA A 13 2.00 7.26 17.78
CA ALA A 13 1.84 6.52 19.02
C ALA A 13 0.64 5.57 19.04
N ASP A 14 -0.35 5.81 18.18
CA ASP A 14 -1.58 5.01 18.11
C ASP A 14 -1.55 3.96 17.00
N ILE A 15 -0.41 3.82 16.32
CA ILE A 15 -0.20 2.83 15.27
C ILE A 15 0.81 1.80 15.79
N SER A 16 0.53 0.51 15.54
CA SER A 16 1.42 -0.54 16.02
C SER A 16 2.82 -0.40 15.41
N THR A 17 3.84 -0.75 16.17
CA THR A 17 5.24 -0.60 15.74
C THR A 17 5.63 -1.52 14.58
N ASP A 18 4.86 -2.56 14.32
CA ASP A 18 5.07 -3.51 13.23
C ASP A 18 4.11 -3.30 12.05
N PHE A 19 3.48 -2.13 11.98
CA PHE A 19 2.47 -1.84 10.97
C PHE A 19 3.01 -1.98 9.55
N GLU A 20 4.19 -1.43 9.27
CA GLU A 20 4.79 -1.47 7.92
C GLU A 20 5.08 -2.90 7.49
N GLU A 21 5.58 -3.75 8.38
CA GLU A 21 5.85 -5.16 8.08
C GLU A 21 4.55 -5.90 7.77
N LYS A 22 3.50 -5.64 8.52
CA LYS A 22 2.18 -6.25 8.28
C LYS A 22 1.57 -5.79 6.96
N VAL A 23 1.72 -4.51 6.63
CA VAL A 23 1.27 -3.97 5.33
C VAL A 23 2.01 -4.67 4.19
N ALA A 24 3.33 -4.74 4.27
CA ALA A 24 4.14 -5.40 3.24
C ALA A 24 3.71 -6.86 3.04
N LEU A 25 3.51 -7.59 4.13
CA LEU A 25 3.07 -8.99 4.07
C LEU A 25 1.69 -9.11 3.42
N LYS A 26 0.75 -8.24 3.81
CA LYS A 26 -0.61 -8.27 3.23
C LYS A 26 -0.61 -7.96 1.74
N VAL A 27 0.19 -6.99 1.32
CA VAL A 27 0.33 -6.67 -0.11
C VAL A 27 0.94 -7.85 -0.85
N SER A 28 2.02 -8.43 -0.32
CA SER A 28 2.68 -9.60 -0.91
C SER A 28 1.69 -10.74 -1.15
N GLU A 29 0.90 -11.08 -0.15
CA GLU A 29 -0.10 -12.15 -0.24
C GLU A 29 -1.22 -11.81 -1.23
N THR A 30 -1.70 -10.57 -1.20
CA THR A 30 -2.88 -10.15 -1.95
C THR A 30 -2.62 -10.06 -3.45
N ILE A 31 -1.49 -9.48 -3.86
CA ILE A 31 -1.17 -9.32 -5.28
C ILE A 31 -0.15 -10.35 -5.78
N ASN A 32 0.21 -11.30 -4.95
CA ASN A 32 1.19 -12.35 -5.28
C ASN A 32 2.51 -11.77 -5.78
N TYR A 33 3.21 -11.07 -4.91
CA TYR A 33 4.47 -10.40 -5.24
C TYR A 33 5.53 -10.73 -4.18
N PRO A 34 6.80 -10.92 -4.56
CA PRO A 34 7.86 -11.19 -3.56
C PRO A 34 7.93 -10.12 -2.49
N LEU A 35 7.92 -10.54 -1.23
CA LEU A 35 7.92 -9.63 -0.08
C LEU A 35 9.10 -8.66 -0.10
N GLU A 36 10.28 -9.14 -0.48
CA GLU A 36 11.51 -8.35 -0.49
C GLU A 36 11.50 -7.20 -1.50
N LEU A 37 10.57 -7.21 -2.46
CA LEU A 37 10.45 -6.14 -3.47
C LEU A 37 9.44 -5.07 -3.07
N ILE A 38 8.78 -5.21 -1.92
CA ILE A 38 7.70 -4.30 -1.51
C ILE A 38 8.27 -3.20 -0.62
N HIS A 39 7.91 -1.96 -0.95
CA HIS A 39 8.30 -0.77 -0.20
C HIS A 39 7.08 -0.15 0.45
N VAL A 40 7.15 0.17 1.73
CA VAL A 40 6.06 0.77 2.48
C VAL A 40 6.56 2.02 3.19
N SER A 41 5.83 3.12 3.04
CA SER A 41 6.08 4.36 3.75
C SER A 41 4.79 4.84 4.41
N VAL A 42 4.86 5.24 5.67
CA VAL A 42 3.70 5.72 6.42
C VAL A 42 4.01 7.10 6.98
N THR A 43 3.12 8.06 6.71
CA THR A 43 3.17 9.40 7.30
C THR A 43 1.98 9.54 8.24
N CYS A 44 2.27 9.72 9.52
CA CYS A 44 1.28 9.79 10.60
C CYS A 44 1.03 11.24 11.03
N GLY A 45 -0.12 11.48 11.66
CA GLY A 45 -0.44 12.79 12.21
C GLY A 45 -0.68 13.87 11.16
N ASP A 46 -1.01 13.51 9.94
CA ASP A 46 -1.29 14.45 8.87
C ASP A 46 -2.57 15.24 9.14
N ARG A 47 -2.60 16.47 8.64
CA ARG A 47 -3.81 17.30 8.68
C ARG A 47 -4.69 16.91 7.51
N MET A 48 -5.78 16.21 7.81
CA MET A 48 -6.66 15.64 6.79
C MET A 48 -8.11 15.95 7.09
N ILE A 49 -8.90 16.10 6.05
CA ILE A 49 -10.35 16.21 6.15
C ILE A 49 -10.97 15.35 5.05
N HIS A 50 -12.06 14.67 5.36
CA HIS A 50 -12.83 13.91 4.40
C HIS A 50 -14.29 13.97 4.77
N ASN A 51 -15.13 14.29 3.80
CA ASN A 51 -16.58 14.42 4.00
C ASN A 51 -16.92 15.34 5.17
N GLY A 52 -16.19 16.46 5.28
CA GLY A 52 -16.41 17.45 6.34
C GLY A 52 -15.92 17.04 7.72
N SER A 53 -15.22 15.92 7.87
CA SER A 53 -14.80 15.37 9.15
C SER A 53 -13.30 15.17 9.23
N ARG A 54 -12.73 15.46 10.41
CA ARG A 54 -11.33 15.17 10.76
C ARG A 54 -11.19 13.88 11.59
N ALA A 55 -12.24 13.06 11.66
CA ALA A 55 -12.14 11.75 12.30
C ALA A 55 -11.02 10.91 11.68
N PRO A 56 -10.51 9.89 12.37
CA PRO A 56 -9.42 9.05 11.85
C PRO A 56 -9.72 8.53 10.44
N MET A 57 -8.75 8.68 9.55
CA MET A 57 -8.83 8.29 8.15
C MET A 57 -7.46 7.94 7.60
N ALA A 58 -7.44 7.30 6.43
CA ALA A 58 -6.19 7.01 5.73
C ALA A 58 -6.37 7.02 4.22
N PHE A 59 -5.33 7.48 3.52
CA PHE A 59 -5.12 7.29 2.08
C PHE A 59 -4.04 6.25 1.89
N VAL A 60 -4.28 5.26 1.05
CA VAL A 60 -3.32 4.22 0.71
C VAL A 60 -3.15 4.20 -0.79
N ASP A 61 -1.97 4.62 -1.26
CA ASP A 61 -1.59 4.57 -2.66
C ASP A 61 -0.73 3.34 -2.89
N ILE A 62 -1.11 2.51 -3.84
CA ILE A 62 -0.40 1.28 -4.19
C ILE A 62 0.01 1.36 -5.66
N ASP A 63 1.31 1.49 -5.89
CA ASP A 63 1.91 1.55 -7.22
C ASP A 63 2.56 0.21 -7.55
N THR A 64 2.20 -0.38 -8.68
CA THR A 64 2.93 -1.53 -9.20
C THR A 64 2.61 -1.76 -10.68
N ALA A 65 3.39 -2.62 -11.33
CA ALA A 65 3.18 -3.02 -12.70
C ALA A 65 2.42 -4.36 -12.78
N ASN A 66 1.58 -4.50 -13.80
CA ASN A 66 0.97 -5.76 -14.23
C ASN A 66 0.05 -6.45 -13.22
N LYS A 67 -0.49 -5.71 -12.25
CA LYS A 67 -1.39 -6.29 -11.24
C LYS A 67 -2.78 -5.66 -11.24
N PHE A 68 -2.87 -4.37 -11.57
CA PHE A 68 -4.12 -3.62 -11.43
C PHE A 68 -4.88 -3.51 -12.74
N SER A 69 -6.20 -3.69 -12.66
CA SER A 69 -7.14 -3.57 -13.77
C SER A 69 -8.55 -3.37 -13.21
N GLU A 70 -9.48 -2.95 -14.07
CA GLU A 70 -10.88 -2.83 -13.67
C GLU A 70 -11.43 -4.16 -13.14
N ASP A 71 -10.99 -5.28 -13.71
CA ASP A 71 -11.46 -6.61 -13.30
C ASP A 71 -10.83 -7.08 -11.99
N ALA A 72 -9.55 -6.82 -11.79
CA ALA A 72 -8.81 -7.32 -10.63
C ALA A 72 -9.00 -6.46 -9.37
N ASN A 73 -9.10 -5.13 -9.53
CA ASN A 73 -9.08 -4.19 -8.41
C ASN A 73 -10.20 -4.41 -7.38
N PRO A 74 -11.45 -4.73 -7.75
CA PRO A 74 -12.48 -4.98 -6.74
C PRO A 74 -12.14 -6.10 -5.75
N GLY A 75 -11.53 -7.17 -6.23
CA GLY A 75 -11.09 -8.28 -5.36
C GLY A 75 -9.98 -7.86 -4.40
N TYR A 76 -9.03 -7.07 -4.87
CA TYR A 76 -7.99 -6.50 -4.01
C TYR A 76 -8.59 -5.58 -2.96
N THR A 77 -9.56 -4.76 -3.35
CA THR A 77 -10.19 -3.79 -2.45
C THR A 77 -10.85 -4.48 -1.26
N VAL A 78 -11.55 -5.59 -1.47
CA VAL A 78 -12.18 -6.35 -0.38
C VAL A 78 -11.13 -6.76 0.66
N LYS A 79 -10.00 -7.30 0.20
CA LYS A 79 -8.94 -7.78 1.09
C LYS A 79 -8.21 -6.64 1.79
N PHE A 80 -7.91 -5.57 1.08
CA PHE A 80 -7.23 -4.42 1.67
C PHE A 80 -8.12 -3.65 2.64
N GLN A 81 -9.41 -3.48 2.33
CA GLN A 81 -10.34 -2.86 3.27
C GLN A 81 -10.43 -3.66 4.57
N GLU A 82 -10.56 -4.97 4.49
CA GLU A 82 -10.59 -5.82 5.67
C GLU A 82 -9.33 -5.63 6.53
N PHE A 83 -8.17 -5.63 5.89
CA PHE A 83 -6.90 -5.47 6.60
C PHE A 83 -6.76 -4.08 7.23
N PHE A 84 -6.88 -3.01 6.43
CA PHE A 84 -6.61 -1.66 6.91
C PHE A 84 -7.63 -1.16 7.92
N THR A 85 -8.90 -1.52 7.77
CA THR A 85 -9.92 -1.10 8.74
C THR A 85 -9.67 -1.71 10.12
N LYS A 86 -9.18 -2.94 10.18
CA LYS A 86 -8.79 -3.58 11.44
C LYS A 86 -7.48 -2.99 11.98
N ALA A 87 -6.47 -2.89 11.14
CA ALA A 87 -5.14 -2.44 11.56
C ALA A 87 -5.14 -1.00 12.07
N LEU A 88 -5.95 -0.13 11.47
CA LEU A 88 -6.03 1.29 11.83
C LEU A 88 -7.26 1.62 12.69
N ASN A 89 -8.14 0.66 12.93
CA ASN A 89 -9.39 0.85 13.66
C ASN A 89 -10.22 2.00 13.10
N ILE A 90 -10.43 1.99 11.78
CA ILE A 90 -11.26 2.96 11.07
C ILE A 90 -12.33 2.24 10.26
N PRO A 91 -13.49 2.86 10.03
CA PRO A 91 -14.49 2.27 9.13
C PRO A 91 -14.04 2.36 7.68
N ALA A 92 -14.59 1.50 6.82
CA ALA A 92 -14.26 1.50 5.39
C ALA A 92 -14.53 2.85 4.72
N SER A 93 -15.53 3.59 5.21
CA SER A 93 -15.86 4.93 4.71
C SER A 93 -14.77 5.98 4.97
N ARG A 94 -13.79 5.66 5.83
CA ARG A 94 -12.67 6.54 6.16
C ARG A 94 -11.35 6.05 5.57
N LEU A 95 -11.40 5.08 4.66
CA LEU A 95 -10.23 4.52 3.98
C LEU A 95 -10.39 4.73 2.47
N ILE A 96 -9.36 5.29 1.84
CA ILE A 96 -9.31 5.42 0.39
C ILE A 96 -8.10 4.65 -0.12
N LEU A 97 -8.37 3.68 -0.98
CA LEU A 97 -7.35 2.91 -1.69
C LEU A 97 -7.24 3.46 -3.10
N HIS A 98 -6.02 3.74 -3.56
CA HIS A 98 -5.78 4.22 -4.91
C HIS A 98 -4.73 3.33 -5.56
N TYR A 99 -5.12 2.64 -6.64
CA TYR A 99 -4.25 1.75 -7.39
C TYR A 99 -3.63 2.51 -8.55
N HIS A 100 -2.30 2.49 -8.62
CA HIS A 100 -1.55 3.11 -9.71
C HIS A 100 -0.90 2.01 -10.53
N ALA A 101 -1.40 1.81 -11.76
CA ALA A 101 -0.82 0.85 -12.70
C ALA A 101 0.33 1.53 -13.44
N THR A 102 1.55 1.24 -13.03
CA THR A 102 2.77 1.78 -13.64
C THR A 102 3.46 0.69 -14.46
N LYS A 103 4.33 1.11 -15.39
CA LYS A 103 5.16 0.16 -16.15
C LYS A 103 6.43 -0.12 -15.37
N GLY A 104 6.97 -1.33 -15.52
CA GLY A 104 8.26 -1.65 -14.91
C GLY A 104 9.38 -0.69 -15.31
N SER A 105 9.34 -0.19 -16.56
CA SER A 105 10.30 0.80 -17.07
C SER A 105 10.20 2.18 -16.41
N ASP A 106 9.12 2.47 -15.68
CA ASP A 106 8.96 3.74 -14.98
C ASP A 106 9.72 3.75 -13.65
N TYR A 107 10.24 2.61 -13.20
CA TYR A 107 11.00 2.50 -11.95
C TYR A 107 12.50 2.55 -12.24
N GLY A 108 13.20 3.45 -11.55
CA GLY A 108 14.66 3.51 -11.57
C GLY A 108 15.23 2.76 -10.37
N VAL A 109 15.54 1.49 -10.55
CA VAL A 109 16.08 0.62 -9.49
C VAL A 109 17.36 -0.04 -9.96
N SER A 110 18.20 -0.46 -9.00
CA SER A 110 19.39 -1.24 -9.33
C SER A 110 18.99 -2.58 -9.94
N ARG A 111 19.59 -2.90 -11.09
CA ARG A 111 19.40 -4.18 -11.78
C ARG A 111 20.66 -5.01 -11.79
N GLN A 112 21.58 -4.73 -10.87
CA GLN A 112 22.84 -5.45 -10.73
C GLN A 112 22.78 -6.37 -9.51
N PRO A 113 23.35 -7.59 -9.60
CA PRO A 113 23.50 -8.41 -8.41
C PRO A 113 24.35 -7.72 -7.34
N PRO A 114 24.09 -7.95 -6.05
CA PRO A 114 23.11 -8.88 -5.49
C PRO A 114 21.68 -8.34 -5.35
N GLU A 115 21.42 -7.06 -5.66
CA GLU A 115 20.14 -6.40 -5.45
C GLU A 115 19.06 -6.88 -6.43
N TYR A 116 19.49 -7.24 -7.64
CA TYR A 116 18.58 -7.63 -8.71
C TYR A 116 18.41 -9.15 -8.77
N LYS A 117 17.44 -9.66 -8.01
CA LYS A 117 17.19 -11.10 -7.92
C LYS A 117 15.94 -11.56 -8.69
N HIS A 118 15.05 -10.63 -9.04
CA HIS A 118 13.74 -10.96 -9.60
C HIS A 118 13.49 -10.18 -10.88
N ALA A 119 14.29 -10.52 -11.92
CA ALA A 119 14.29 -9.82 -13.21
C ALA A 119 12.90 -9.73 -13.84
N GLU A 120 12.08 -10.75 -13.69
CA GLU A 120 10.75 -10.85 -14.29
C GLU A 120 9.78 -9.78 -13.79
N TYR A 121 10.03 -9.17 -12.64
CA TYR A 121 9.17 -8.14 -12.06
C TYR A 121 9.51 -6.72 -12.52
N TYR A 122 10.51 -6.55 -13.38
CA TYR A 122 10.96 -5.23 -13.83
C TYR A 122 10.72 -4.98 -15.33
N VAL A 123 9.90 -5.80 -15.95
CA VAL A 123 9.54 -5.66 -17.36
C VAL A 123 8.19 -5.00 -17.57
#